data_244a3f040ce620a7e4afd2d0a38d9268
#
_entry.id   244a3f040ce620a7e4afd2d0a38d9268
#
_cell.length_a   1.000
_cell.length_b   1.000
_cell.length_c   1.000
_cell.angle_alpha   90.00
_cell.angle_beta   90.00
_cell.angle_gamma   90.00
#
_symmetry.space_group_name_H-M   'P 1'
#
loop_
_entity.id
_entity.type
_entity.pdbx_description
1 polymer ?
#
loop_
_entity_poly.entity_id
_entity_poly.type
_entity_poly.pdbx_seq_one_letter_code
_entity_poly.pdbx_strand_id
1 'polypeptide(L)'
;MKRSSIAIVLTVILIFGTNSLSVRAQSGLIAHWDLAQNAQDKSGNGHHLVNHNVKFSSASGAQFNGVDSWLELPSDDVPDIWKNGLTISAWVNTPERLQDVIGDVLSCYNLKTRTGINLSIMNYAGITNAQSNHRNVFFGVDDGSEISAWKNCGRPGNSQYVRSLIVFNGELYASTWEPGATQRGHVYRYAGNREWIDCGAPSAANCIAAMAVYNGKLYVGSELYSGGGSSLPLSKNLNHGGTVYRYEGGKTWTSMGRIADVRSVSALTEFDGKLYAGTGSTGAWRDTPRTRGMYRFDGPGEWVDCGCPDLRVVHLGVHNGHLYGLSYDDGGFFQYEGGTNWKRLGPIPETTQAYSMVVYEGAVHVGTWPTGSVYRLDGSQQWSFRGRLGEEKEVMGISVYNGQLFAGTLPYADVYRYQGGTNWTTTGRLDTTPDVKYRRAWSMAVFDGKLFCGVLPSGEVLSLEVGKGVSHDRALPSGWQHLTAVRRDSQLQLFVNGKLVASTEDFDKSRFRTPSGAALRLGFGQHDYFNGQMKDVRIYDRALDRREIRRIANPNAQP
;
A
#
# COMPACT_ATOMS: atom_id res chain seq x y z
N MET A 1 0.39 -71.52 -63.80
CA MET A 1 1.48 -70.86 -63.10
C MET A 1 0.98 -69.45 -62.73
N LYS A 2 0.48 -69.26 -61.50
CA LYS A 2 0.00 -67.97 -61.01
C LYS A 2 1.10 -67.42 -60.06
N ARG A 3 1.61 -66.22 -60.36
CA ARG A 3 2.50 -65.47 -59.48
C ARG A 3 1.63 -64.54 -58.61
N SER A 4 1.70 -64.77 -57.30
CA SER A 4 1.08 -63.85 -56.31
C SER A 4 2.14 -62.80 -55.93
N SER A 5 1.76 -61.53 -56.11
CA SER A 5 2.53 -60.38 -55.62
C SER A 5 2.03 -60.00 -54.23
N ILE A 6 2.89 -60.03 -53.24
CA ILE A 6 2.62 -59.53 -51.88
C ILE A 6 2.97 -58.05 -51.84
N ALA A 7 2.00 -57.20 -51.60
CA ALA A 7 2.24 -55.79 -51.32
C ALA A 7 2.45 -55.60 -49.82
N ILE A 8 3.60 -55.12 -49.43
CA ILE A 8 3.91 -54.70 -48.06
C ILE A 8 3.50 -53.24 -47.91
N VAL A 9 2.50 -53.00 -47.10
CA VAL A 9 2.10 -51.65 -46.71
C VAL A 9 2.95 -51.25 -45.51
N LEU A 10 3.84 -50.29 -45.68
CA LEU A 10 4.60 -49.65 -44.58
C LEU A 10 3.71 -48.56 -43.99
N THR A 11 3.12 -48.80 -42.83
CA THR A 11 2.47 -47.77 -42.02
C THR A 11 3.52 -47.06 -41.20
N VAL A 12 3.97 -45.91 -41.63
CA VAL A 12 4.83 -45.01 -40.80
C VAL A 12 3.90 -44.26 -39.83
N ILE A 13 3.97 -44.66 -38.56
CA ILE A 13 3.30 -43.91 -37.48
C ILE A 13 4.19 -42.72 -37.15
N LEU A 14 3.78 -41.53 -37.59
CA LEU A 14 4.30 -40.24 -37.10
C LEU A 14 3.69 -39.95 -35.73
N ILE A 15 4.33 -40.44 -34.67
CA ILE A 15 4.09 -39.96 -33.30
C ILE A 15 5.33 -39.23 -32.85
N PHE A 16 5.46 -37.98 -33.19
CA PHE A 16 6.36 -37.06 -32.52
C PHE A 16 5.85 -35.61 -32.69
N GLY A 17 5.35 -35.00 -31.62
CA GLY A 17 5.17 -33.56 -31.64
C GLY A 17 4.35 -32.92 -30.54
N THR A 18 3.66 -33.66 -29.68
CA THR A 18 2.78 -33.03 -28.66
C THR A 18 3.28 -33.09 -27.22
N ASN A 19 4.26 -33.94 -26.92
CA ASN A 19 4.73 -34.13 -25.53
C ASN A 19 5.85 -33.19 -25.09
N SER A 20 6.58 -32.55 -26.00
CA SER A 20 7.77 -31.74 -25.60
C SER A 20 7.39 -30.37 -25.02
N LEU A 21 6.22 -29.84 -25.36
CA LEU A 21 5.75 -28.53 -24.87
C LEU A 21 5.05 -28.62 -23.50
N SER A 22 4.33 -29.71 -23.24
CA SER A 22 3.73 -29.97 -21.93
C SER A 22 4.77 -30.31 -20.86
N VAL A 23 5.82 -31.06 -21.23
CA VAL A 23 6.94 -31.40 -20.35
C VAL A 23 7.75 -30.14 -19.96
N ARG A 24 7.92 -29.17 -20.85
CA ARG A 24 8.63 -27.92 -20.53
C ARG A 24 7.84 -27.02 -19.58
N ALA A 25 6.50 -26.98 -19.68
CA ALA A 25 5.65 -26.20 -18.80
C ALA A 25 5.56 -26.78 -17.37
N GLN A 26 5.85 -28.06 -17.19
CA GLN A 26 5.93 -28.75 -15.88
C GLN A 26 7.33 -28.75 -15.28
N SER A 27 8.38 -28.44 -16.06
CA SER A 27 9.74 -28.40 -15.54
C SER A 27 9.87 -27.30 -14.48
N GLY A 28 10.33 -27.68 -13.28
CA GLY A 28 10.52 -26.76 -12.16
C GLY A 28 9.22 -26.34 -11.45
N LEU A 29 8.07 -26.96 -11.76
CA LEU A 29 6.84 -26.75 -11.00
C LEU A 29 6.97 -27.40 -9.62
N ILE A 30 6.98 -26.59 -8.58
CA ILE A 30 7.08 -27.03 -7.18
C ILE A 30 5.73 -27.30 -6.58
N ALA A 31 4.80 -26.37 -6.73
CA ALA A 31 3.45 -26.47 -6.17
C ALA A 31 2.42 -25.92 -7.16
N HIS A 32 1.25 -26.53 -7.18
CA HIS A 32 0.10 -26.10 -7.97
C HIS A 32 -1.18 -26.33 -7.18
N TRP A 33 -1.83 -25.26 -6.78
CA TRP A 33 -3.13 -25.27 -6.12
C TRP A 33 -4.18 -24.68 -7.07
N ASP A 34 -5.06 -25.53 -7.61
CA ASP A 34 -6.13 -25.06 -8.48
C ASP A 34 -7.20 -24.26 -7.70
N LEU A 35 -7.33 -24.56 -6.41
CA LEU A 35 -8.25 -23.92 -5.46
C LEU A 35 -9.74 -24.01 -5.86
N ALA A 36 -10.09 -24.97 -6.71
CA ALA A 36 -11.45 -25.12 -7.19
C ALA A 36 -12.37 -25.80 -6.16
N GLN A 37 -11.87 -26.80 -5.45
CA GLN A 37 -12.64 -27.57 -4.48
C GLN A 37 -11.95 -27.72 -3.13
N ASN A 38 -10.64 -27.60 -3.09
CA ASN A 38 -9.82 -27.80 -1.91
C ASN A 38 -8.43 -27.15 -2.06
N ALA A 39 -7.61 -27.31 -1.04
CA ALA A 39 -6.25 -26.79 -0.96
C ALA A 39 -5.17 -27.86 -1.29
N GLN A 40 -5.54 -28.91 -2.03
CA GLN A 40 -4.62 -29.99 -2.40
C GLN A 40 -3.66 -29.55 -3.51
N ASP A 41 -2.40 -29.90 -3.35
CA ASP A 41 -1.37 -29.71 -4.37
C ASP A 41 -1.58 -30.66 -5.55
N LYS A 42 -1.64 -30.12 -6.74
CA LYS A 42 -1.82 -30.82 -8.02
C LYS A 42 -0.49 -31.01 -8.78
N SER A 43 0.64 -30.52 -8.25
CA SER A 43 1.93 -30.70 -8.88
C SER A 43 2.46 -32.13 -8.79
N GLY A 44 1.99 -32.89 -7.81
CA GLY A 44 2.46 -34.23 -7.47
C GLY A 44 3.55 -34.24 -6.41
N ASN A 45 3.98 -33.09 -5.89
CA ASN A 45 5.04 -32.99 -4.88
C ASN A 45 4.53 -33.06 -3.43
N GLY A 46 3.20 -33.02 -3.22
CA GLY A 46 2.58 -33.23 -1.91
C GLY A 46 2.52 -31.99 -1.01
N HIS A 47 2.73 -30.80 -1.53
CA HIS A 47 2.66 -29.53 -0.78
C HIS A 47 1.22 -29.08 -0.54
N HIS A 48 0.45 -29.87 0.24
CA HIS A 48 -0.94 -29.57 0.55
C HIS A 48 -1.03 -28.44 1.58
N LEU A 49 -1.95 -27.49 1.35
CA LEU A 49 -2.14 -26.37 2.27
C LEU A 49 -3.15 -26.72 3.37
N VAL A 50 -2.89 -26.27 4.57
CA VAL A 50 -3.85 -26.24 5.68
C VAL A 50 -4.84 -25.11 5.45
N ASN A 51 -6.12 -25.39 5.60
CA ASN A 51 -7.20 -24.42 5.39
C ASN A 51 -7.60 -23.76 6.72
N HIS A 52 -7.57 -22.43 6.73
CA HIS A 52 -8.09 -21.57 7.79
C HIS A 52 -9.23 -20.72 7.21
N ASN A 53 -10.46 -21.16 7.42
CA ASN A 53 -11.72 -20.45 7.06
C ASN A 53 -11.93 -20.08 5.57
N VAL A 54 -11.11 -20.60 4.65
CA VAL A 54 -11.28 -20.36 3.21
C VAL A 54 -12.39 -21.26 2.66
N LYS A 55 -13.29 -20.67 1.88
CA LYS A 55 -14.36 -21.40 1.17
C LYS A 55 -13.95 -21.66 -0.27
N PHE A 56 -14.24 -22.86 -0.78
CA PHE A 56 -13.91 -23.25 -2.14
C PHE A 56 -15.16 -23.33 -3.02
N SER A 57 -15.01 -22.97 -4.28
CA SER A 57 -16.07 -23.08 -5.29
C SER A 57 -15.46 -23.45 -6.64
N SER A 58 -15.97 -24.46 -7.30
CA SER A 58 -15.53 -24.86 -8.64
C SER A 58 -15.73 -23.77 -9.69
N ALA A 59 -16.68 -22.86 -9.48
CA ALA A 59 -16.96 -21.75 -10.39
C ALA A 59 -16.03 -20.54 -10.16
N SER A 60 -15.63 -20.28 -8.90
CA SER A 60 -14.96 -19.03 -8.53
C SER A 60 -13.64 -19.21 -7.77
N GLY A 61 -13.16 -20.45 -7.58
CA GLY A 61 -11.93 -20.72 -6.82
C GLY A 61 -12.11 -20.55 -5.31
N ALA A 62 -11.01 -20.28 -4.62
CA ALA A 62 -10.98 -20.03 -3.19
C ALA A 62 -11.44 -18.61 -2.87
N GLN A 63 -12.31 -18.45 -1.90
CA GLN A 63 -12.87 -17.20 -1.43
C GLN A 63 -12.25 -16.83 -0.08
N PHE A 64 -11.60 -15.68 -0.04
CA PHE A 64 -10.97 -15.07 1.12
C PHE A 64 -11.83 -13.89 1.59
N ASN A 65 -12.01 -13.77 2.91
CA ASN A 65 -12.99 -12.83 3.47
C ASN A 65 -12.39 -11.51 4.00
N GLY A 66 -11.06 -11.35 3.90
CA GLY A 66 -10.38 -10.15 4.40
C GLY A 66 -10.25 -10.06 5.92
N VAL A 67 -10.68 -11.08 6.69
CA VAL A 67 -10.78 -10.98 8.14
C VAL A 67 -9.94 -12.05 8.86
N ASP A 68 -10.11 -13.33 8.47
CA ASP A 68 -9.53 -14.47 9.18
C ASP A 68 -9.34 -15.69 8.28
N SER A 69 -9.42 -15.54 6.96
CA SER A 69 -9.27 -16.64 6.03
C SER A 69 -7.91 -16.63 5.33
N TRP A 70 -7.19 -17.75 5.41
CA TRP A 70 -5.93 -17.99 4.68
C TRP A 70 -5.67 -19.48 4.48
N LEU A 71 -4.72 -19.79 3.61
CA LEU A 71 -4.18 -21.13 3.42
C LEU A 71 -2.71 -21.13 3.80
N GLU A 72 -2.24 -22.20 4.44
CA GLU A 72 -0.89 -22.27 4.99
C GLU A 72 -0.17 -23.57 4.61
N LEU A 73 1.06 -23.45 4.11
CA LEU A 73 2.04 -24.53 4.10
C LEU A 73 2.96 -24.31 5.30
N PRO A 74 2.98 -25.23 6.29
CA PRO A 74 3.82 -25.09 7.46
C PRO A 74 5.31 -24.91 7.12
N SER A 75 6.07 -24.23 7.98
CA SER A 75 7.47 -23.87 7.72
C SER A 75 8.36 -25.06 7.35
N ASP A 76 8.12 -26.20 7.98
CA ASP A 76 8.92 -27.43 7.77
C ASP A 76 8.63 -28.10 6.43
N ASP A 77 7.48 -27.79 5.82
CA ASP A 77 7.04 -28.32 4.53
C ASP A 77 7.35 -27.38 3.36
N VAL A 78 7.84 -26.15 3.63
CA VAL A 78 8.16 -25.16 2.59
C VAL A 78 9.39 -25.62 1.80
N PRO A 79 9.26 -25.91 0.50
CA PRO A 79 10.37 -26.35 -0.32
C PRO A 79 11.41 -25.25 -0.53
N ASP A 80 12.62 -25.64 -0.91
CA ASP A 80 13.67 -24.69 -1.27
C ASP A 80 13.40 -24.06 -2.65
N ILE A 81 12.65 -22.95 -2.63
CA ILE A 81 12.28 -22.18 -3.82
C ILE A 81 13.35 -21.15 -4.22
N TRP A 82 14.52 -21.14 -3.54
CA TRP A 82 15.46 -20.02 -3.62
C TRP A 82 16.65 -20.26 -4.57
N LYS A 83 16.91 -21.49 -4.97
CA LYS A 83 18.17 -21.88 -5.64
C LYS A 83 18.36 -21.30 -7.05
N ASN A 84 17.37 -21.45 -7.91
CA ASN A 84 17.56 -21.30 -9.37
C ASN A 84 16.74 -20.17 -9.99
N GLY A 85 16.16 -19.32 -9.18
CA GLY A 85 15.14 -18.35 -9.57
C GLY A 85 13.80 -18.74 -8.96
N LEU A 86 12.81 -17.91 -9.18
CA LEU A 86 11.48 -18.10 -8.63
C LEU A 86 10.43 -17.56 -9.60
N THR A 87 9.33 -18.27 -9.74
CA THR A 87 8.12 -17.72 -10.33
C THR A 87 6.93 -18.07 -9.44
N ILE A 88 6.16 -17.07 -9.07
CA ILE A 88 4.87 -17.19 -8.40
C ILE A 88 3.81 -16.68 -9.37
N SER A 89 2.76 -17.44 -9.60
CA SER A 89 1.63 -16.99 -10.41
C SER A 89 0.31 -17.30 -9.73
N ALA A 90 -0.66 -16.39 -9.86
CA ALA A 90 -1.99 -16.55 -9.30
C ALA A 90 -3.01 -15.79 -10.14
N TRP A 91 -4.19 -16.34 -10.33
CA TRP A 91 -5.38 -15.59 -10.67
C TRP A 91 -5.98 -15.03 -9.40
N VAL A 92 -6.19 -13.71 -9.37
CA VAL A 92 -6.81 -12.98 -8.27
C VAL A 92 -8.03 -12.21 -8.76
N ASN A 93 -9.07 -12.18 -7.95
CA ASN A 93 -10.26 -11.38 -8.19
C ASN A 93 -10.48 -10.47 -7.00
N THR A 94 -10.46 -9.17 -7.23
CA THR A 94 -10.64 -8.15 -6.19
C THR A 94 -11.95 -7.40 -6.40
N PRO A 95 -12.64 -6.98 -5.32
CA PRO A 95 -13.90 -6.27 -5.42
C PRO A 95 -13.76 -4.93 -6.15
N GLU A 96 -14.81 -4.50 -6.82
CA GLU A 96 -14.88 -3.18 -7.45
C GLU A 96 -14.91 -2.06 -6.42
N ARG A 97 -15.77 -2.21 -5.41
CA ARG A 97 -15.90 -1.27 -4.30
C ARG A 97 -14.99 -1.67 -3.17
N LEU A 98 -14.14 -0.76 -2.76
CA LEU A 98 -13.17 -1.01 -1.69
C LEU A 98 -13.78 -0.65 -0.34
N GLN A 99 -13.81 -1.64 0.53
CA GLN A 99 -14.23 -1.50 1.93
C GLN A 99 -13.12 -1.97 2.88
N ASP A 100 -11.93 -2.26 2.32
CA ASP A 100 -10.84 -2.86 3.06
C ASP A 100 -9.47 -2.56 2.43
N VAL A 101 -8.41 -2.86 3.17
CA VAL A 101 -7.09 -3.14 2.59
C VAL A 101 -7.21 -4.46 1.82
N ILE A 102 -6.75 -4.52 0.57
CA ILE A 102 -6.91 -5.73 -0.24
C ILE A 102 -6.08 -6.87 0.31
N GLY A 103 -4.85 -6.58 0.78
CA GLY A 103 -4.03 -7.52 1.53
C GLY A 103 -3.05 -8.34 0.71
N ASP A 104 -2.55 -9.40 1.34
CA ASP A 104 -1.45 -10.19 0.80
C ASP A 104 -1.96 -11.38 -0.02
N VAL A 105 -1.48 -11.49 -1.27
CA VAL A 105 -1.74 -12.65 -2.14
C VAL A 105 -0.93 -13.85 -1.68
N LEU A 106 0.36 -13.62 -1.40
CA LEU A 106 1.28 -14.65 -0.91
C LEU A 106 2.35 -14.01 -0.02
N SER A 107 2.62 -14.64 1.11
CA SER A 107 3.74 -14.29 1.99
C SER A 107 4.47 -15.56 2.46
N CYS A 108 5.79 -15.50 2.47
CA CYS A 108 6.68 -16.44 3.13
C CYS A 108 7.80 -15.61 3.75
N TYR A 109 7.49 -14.87 4.82
CA TYR A 109 8.37 -13.85 5.39
C TYR A 109 8.54 -14.02 6.89
N ASN A 110 9.79 -13.99 7.34
CA ASN A 110 10.18 -14.05 8.74
C ASN A 110 10.57 -12.66 9.24
N LEU A 111 9.75 -12.09 10.10
CA LEU A 111 9.96 -10.75 10.64
C LEU A 111 11.23 -10.63 11.49
N LYS A 112 11.62 -11.69 12.23
CA LYS A 112 12.81 -11.66 13.11
C LYS A 112 14.12 -11.61 12.32
N THR A 113 14.23 -12.46 11.30
CA THR A 113 15.42 -12.55 10.44
C THR A 113 15.35 -11.57 9.28
N ARG A 114 14.17 -11.02 8.97
CA ARG A 114 13.88 -10.20 7.79
C ARG A 114 14.24 -10.92 6.49
N THR A 115 13.86 -12.17 6.42
CA THR A 115 14.12 -12.99 5.23
C THR A 115 12.82 -13.50 4.64
N GLY A 116 12.71 -13.48 3.33
CA GLY A 116 11.57 -14.05 2.64
C GLY A 116 11.03 -13.22 1.49
N ILE A 117 9.79 -13.54 1.12
CA ILE A 117 9.08 -12.92 0.00
C ILE A 117 7.68 -12.48 0.43
N ASN A 118 7.18 -11.46 -0.25
CA ASN A 118 5.79 -11.06 -0.18
C ASN A 118 5.29 -10.57 -1.54
N LEU A 119 4.04 -10.92 -1.87
CA LEU A 119 3.30 -10.45 -3.03
C LEU A 119 1.97 -9.93 -2.52
N SER A 120 1.73 -8.63 -2.65
CA SER A 120 0.58 -7.94 -2.06
C SER A 120 -0.09 -6.99 -3.04
N ILE A 121 -1.35 -6.67 -2.78
CA ILE A 121 -2.08 -5.61 -3.47
C ILE A 121 -2.34 -4.52 -2.43
N MET A 122 -1.54 -3.46 -2.52
CA MET A 122 -1.56 -2.35 -1.57
C MET A 122 -2.76 -1.44 -1.84
N ASN A 123 -3.51 -1.20 -0.79
CA ASN A 123 -4.51 -0.16 -0.76
C ASN A 123 -4.42 0.51 0.61
N TYR A 124 -4.20 1.80 0.69
CA TYR A 124 -3.88 2.52 1.93
C TYR A 124 -2.55 2.05 2.57
N ALA A 125 -1.42 2.33 1.95
CA ALA A 125 -0.12 2.07 2.57
C ALA A 125 0.21 3.10 3.68
N GLY A 126 -0.68 3.24 4.64
CA GLY A 126 -0.48 3.83 5.93
C GLY A 126 -0.11 5.29 5.99
N ILE A 127 -1.06 6.19 5.82
CA ILE A 127 -0.82 7.57 6.15
C ILE A 127 -2.00 8.28 6.74
N THR A 128 -1.68 9.46 7.23
CA THR A 128 -2.56 10.25 8.07
C THR A 128 -3.65 10.98 7.30
N ASN A 129 -3.39 11.41 6.08
CA ASN A 129 -4.27 12.35 5.37
C ASN A 129 -4.44 12.06 3.88
N ALA A 130 -3.76 11.05 3.34
CA ALA A 130 -3.93 10.65 1.95
C ALA A 130 -3.97 9.13 1.79
N GLN A 131 -4.59 8.67 0.74
CA GLN A 131 -4.59 7.30 0.27
C GLN A 131 -3.35 7.09 -0.60
N SER A 132 -2.20 6.84 0.01
CA SER A 132 -0.90 6.82 -0.67
C SER A 132 -0.78 5.82 -1.79
N ASN A 133 -1.32 4.63 -1.59
CA ASN A 133 -1.37 3.59 -2.61
C ASN A 133 -2.81 3.15 -2.85
N HIS A 134 -3.18 2.96 -4.10
CA HIS A 134 -4.51 2.56 -4.52
C HIS A 134 -4.41 1.38 -5.49
N ARG A 135 -4.68 0.17 -5.00
CA ARG A 135 -4.66 -1.08 -5.77
C ARG A 135 -3.32 -1.37 -6.47
N ASN A 136 -2.21 -0.93 -5.91
CA ASN A 136 -0.88 -1.16 -6.48
C ASN A 136 -0.38 -2.56 -6.12
N VAL A 137 0.16 -3.29 -7.09
CA VAL A 137 0.76 -4.61 -6.83
C VAL A 137 2.21 -4.43 -6.44
N PHE A 138 2.63 -5.08 -5.36
CA PHE A 138 4.01 -5.09 -4.88
C PHE A 138 4.52 -6.52 -4.79
N PHE A 139 5.75 -6.76 -5.26
CA PHE A 139 6.50 -7.98 -5.02
C PHE A 139 7.85 -7.63 -4.40
N GLY A 140 8.14 -8.20 -3.25
CA GLY A 140 9.37 -7.95 -2.52
C GLY A 140 10.07 -9.23 -2.09
N VAL A 141 11.40 -9.11 -1.98
CA VAL A 141 12.30 -10.11 -1.39
C VAL A 141 13.21 -9.43 -0.38
N ASP A 142 13.52 -10.10 0.72
CA ASP A 142 14.45 -9.61 1.74
C ASP A 142 15.39 -10.75 2.15
N ASP A 143 16.65 -10.45 2.34
CA ASP A 143 17.70 -11.41 2.76
C ASP A 143 18.25 -11.11 4.16
N GLY A 144 17.60 -10.19 4.88
CA GLY A 144 17.99 -9.79 6.23
C GLY A 144 19.22 -8.87 6.29
N SER A 145 19.74 -8.44 5.15
CA SER A 145 20.90 -7.55 5.11
C SER A 145 20.58 -6.16 5.70
N GLU A 146 21.64 -5.37 5.91
CA GLU A 146 21.47 -4.02 6.41
C GLU A 146 20.59 -3.16 5.51
N ILE A 147 19.83 -2.27 6.14
CA ILE A 147 18.99 -1.30 5.43
C ILE A 147 19.89 -0.26 4.78
N SER A 148 19.63 0.06 3.52
CA SER A 148 20.33 1.11 2.81
C SER A 148 20.09 2.48 3.48
N ALA A 149 21.01 3.43 3.29
CA ALA A 149 20.78 4.80 3.72
C ALA A 149 19.63 5.44 2.91
N TRP A 150 18.87 6.31 3.55
CA TRP A 150 17.89 7.15 2.90
C TRP A 150 18.51 8.02 1.80
N LYS A 151 17.93 8.04 0.62
CA LYS A 151 18.38 8.83 -0.54
C LYS A 151 17.51 10.06 -0.70
N ASN A 152 18.14 11.23 -0.82
CA ASN A 152 17.42 12.47 -1.09
C ASN A 152 16.89 12.50 -2.52
N CYS A 153 15.57 12.64 -2.66
CA CYS A 153 14.82 12.69 -3.91
C CYS A 153 14.44 14.13 -4.32
N GLY A 154 15.03 15.13 -3.67
CA GLY A 154 14.81 16.54 -3.96
C GLY A 154 13.64 17.16 -3.22
N ARG A 155 13.48 18.46 -3.43
CA ARG A 155 12.44 19.28 -2.84
C ARG A 155 11.45 19.70 -3.92
N PRO A 156 10.14 19.36 -3.80
CA PRO A 156 9.14 19.85 -4.73
C PRO A 156 8.90 21.36 -4.53
N GLY A 157 9.31 22.14 -5.52
CA GLY A 157 9.13 23.60 -5.56
C GLY A 157 9.70 24.34 -4.35
N ASN A 158 8.90 25.22 -3.77
CA ASN A 158 9.25 25.99 -2.57
C ASN A 158 8.68 25.36 -1.28
N SER A 159 8.39 24.07 -1.32
CA SER A 159 7.84 23.34 -0.19
C SER A 159 8.66 23.55 1.08
N GLN A 160 7.98 23.84 2.20
CA GLN A 160 8.54 23.66 3.54
C GLN A 160 7.94 22.44 4.23
N TYR A 161 6.89 21.87 3.64
CA TYR A 161 6.24 20.70 4.15
C TYR A 161 5.62 19.88 3.02
N VAL A 162 6.08 18.65 2.83
CA VAL A 162 5.42 17.68 1.95
C VAL A 162 4.26 17.04 2.71
N ARG A 163 3.06 17.54 2.46
CA ARG A 163 1.85 17.20 3.23
C ARG A 163 1.32 15.80 2.91
N SER A 164 1.36 15.43 1.63
CA SER A 164 0.91 14.11 1.19
C SER A 164 1.78 13.60 0.06
N LEU A 165 1.94 12.27 0.00
CA LEU A 165 2.47 11.51 -1.12
C LEU A 165 1.41 10.54 -1.60
N ILE A 166 1.23 10.40 -2.91
CA ILE A 166 0.28 9.46 -3.51
C ILE A 166 0.80 8.91 -4.84
N VAL A 167 0.55 7.64 -5.08
CA VAL A 167 0.83 6.98 -6.36
C VAL A 167 -0.43 7.00 -7.22
N PHE A 168 -0.33 7.60 -8.39
CA PHE A 168 -1.43 7.70 -9.33
C PHE A 168 -0.96 7.53 -10.77
N ASN A 169 -1.58 6.63 -11.51
CA ASN A 169 -1.29 6.34 -12.92
C ASN A 169 0.19 6.02 -13.24
N GLY A 170 0.90 5.38 -12.32
CA GLY A 170 2.30 5.01 -12.51
C GLY A 170 3.30 6.10 -12.14
N GLU A 171 2.86 7.14 -11.46
CA GLU A 171 3.65 8.30 -11.07
C GLU A 171 3.47 8.62 -9.59
N LEU A 172 4.51 9.16 -8.95
CA LEU A 172 4.44 9.66 -7.57
C LEU A 172 4.14 11.15 -7.57
N TYR A 173 3.12 11.55 -6.82
CA TYR A 173 2.74 12.94 -6.61
C TYR A 173 2.97 13.36 -5.16
N ALA A 174 3.40 14.61 -4.97
CA ALA A 174 3.57 15.27 -3.68
C ALA A 174 2.71 16.52 -3.61
N SER A 175 2.03 16.73 -2.50
CA SER A 175 1.37 17.99 -2.18
C SER A 175 2.17 18.78 -1.16
N THR A 176 2.09 20.11 -1.24
CA THR A 176 2.98 21.00 -0.47
C THR A 176 2.25 22.02 0.37
N TRP A 177 2.95 22.48 1.44
CA TRP A 177 2.72 23.72 2.10
C TRP A 177 3.83 24.71 1.74
N GLU A 178 3.43 25.89 1.28
CA GLU A 178 4.31 26.97 0.86
C GLU A 178 3.87 28.28 1.53
N PRO A 179 4.58 28.76 2.58
CA PRO A 179 4.07 29.77 3.51
C PRO A 179 4.23 31.23 3.09
N GLY A 180 4.92 31.53 1.99
CA GLY A 180 5.15 32.92 1.52
C GLY A 180 3.85 33.64 1.19
N ALA A 181 3.85 34.98 1.23
CA ALA A 181 2.65 35.80 1.08
C ALA A 181 1.90 35.58 -0.25
N THR A 182 2.63 35.32 -1.33
CA THR A 182 2.09 35.06 -2.67
C THR A 182 2.19 33.58 -3.06
N GLN A 183 2.76 32.75 -2.20
CA GLN A 183 2.91 31.30 -2.45
C GLN A 183 1.62 30.59 -2.14
N ARG A 184 1.40 29.50 -2.85
CA ARG A 184 0.23 28.63 -2.75
C ARG A 184 0.67 27.20 -2.54
N GLY A 185 -0.18 26.36 -2.00
CA GLY A 185 0.02 24.92 -2.00
C GLY A 185 -0.07 24.38 -3.43
N HIS A 186 0.97 23.68 -3.86
CA HIS A 186 1.05 23.04 -5.18
C HIS A 186 0.93 21.52 -5.06
N VAL A 187 0.72 20.89 -6.22
CA VAL A 187 0.94 19.47 -6.45
C VAL A 187 2.09 19.31 -7.43
N TYR A 188 3.03 18.44 -7.11
CA TYR A 188 4.18 18.14 -7.96
C TYR A 188 4.22 16.66 -8.28
N ARG A 189 4.74 16.31 -9.45
CA ARG A 189 4.99 14.95 -9.91
C ARG A 189 6.49 14.66 -9.92
N TYR A 190 6.91 13.57 -9.33
CA TYR A 190 8.31 13.15 -9.33
C TYR A 190 8.77 12.73 -10.73
N ALA A 191 9.90 13.26 -11.17
CA ALA A 191 10.49 12.96 -12.48
C ALA A 191 11.79 12.14 -12.41
N GLY A 192 12.16 11.67 -11.20
CA GLY A 192 13.46 11.03 -10.97
C GLY A 192 14.57 12.04 -10.69
N ASN A 193 15.75 11.54 -10.27
CA ASN A 193 16.97 12.35 -10.12
C ASN A 193 16.81 13.67 -9.35
N ARG A 194 15.97 13.68 -8.31
CA ARG A 194 15.65 14.85 -7.47
C ARG A 194 14.82 15.95 -8.17
N GLU A 195 14.24 15.65 -9.31
CA GLU A 195 13.44 16.59 -10.08
C GLU A 195 11.94 16.39 -9.84
N TRP A 196 11.21 17.51 -9.77
CA TRP A 196 9.78 17.56 -9.56
C TRP A 196 9.12 18.50 -10.58
N ILE A 197 8.11 17.99 -11.27
CA ILE A 197 7.35 18.75 -12.28
C ILE A 197 6.15 19.37 -11.60
N ASP A 198 6.00 20.68 -11.73
CA ASP A 198 4.86 21.43 -11.19
C ASP A 198 3.57 21.10 -11.95
N CYS A 199 2.59 20.54 -11.22
CA CYS A 199 1.24 20.23 -11.69
C CYS A 199 0.21 21.31 -11.32
N GLY A 200 0.67 22.47 -10.83
CA GLY A 200 -0.15 23.63 -10.55
C GLY A 200 -0.65 23.74 -9.10
N ALA A 201 -1.14 24.93 -8.78
CA ALA A 201 -1.79 25.27 -7.53
C ALA A 201 -3.31 25.35 -7.73
N PRO A 202 -4.09 24.33 -7.33
CA PRO A 202 -5.54 24.33 -7.55
C PRO A 202 -6.29 25.41 -6.77
N SER A 203 -5.69 25.89 -5.66
CA SER A 203 -6.31 26.84 -4.72
C SER A 203 -5.43 28.07 -4.52
N ALA A 204 -6.04 29.17 -4.02
CA ALA A 204 -5.30 30.31 -3.49
C ALA A 204 -4.70 30.03 -2.09
N ALA A 205 -5.14 28.97 -1.41
CA ALA A 205 -4.63 28.59 -0.09
C ALA A 205 -3.16 28.16 -0.14
N ASN A 206 -2.47 28.27 0.99
CA ASN A 206 -1.04 28.01 1.11
C ASN A 206 -0.67 26.51 1.17
N CYS A 207 -1.68 25.62 1.25
CA CYS A 207 -1.47 24.19 1.45
C CYS A 207 -2.47 23.35 0.67
N ILE A 208 -1.98 22.25 0.12
CA ILE A 208 -2.78 21.10 -0.31
C ILE A 208 -2.50 19.98 0.69
N ALA A 209 -3.51 19.59 1.48
CA ALA A 209 -3.31 18.70 2.63
C ALA A 209 -3.62 17.25 2.36
N ALA A 210 -4.65 16.98 1.59
CA ALA A 210 -5.19 15.64 1.39
C ALA A 210 -5.18 15.23 -0.08
N MET A 211 -4.97 13.93 -0.34
CA MET A 211 -5.04 13.36 -1.69
C MET A 211 -5.69 11.97 -1.67
N ALA A 212 -6.53 11.67 -2.67
CA ALA A 212 -7.09 10.33 -2.88
C ALA A 212 -7.31 10.05 -4.37
N VAL A 213 -7.31 8.75 -4.72
CA VAL A 213 -7.80 8.29 -6.03
C VAL A 213 -9.27 7.91 -5.87
N TYR A 214 -10.13 8.45 -6.72
CA TYR A 214 -11.54 8.11 -6.75
C TYR A 214 -12.05 8.08 -8.19
N ASN A 215 -12.76 7.02 -8.59
CA ASN A 215 -13.23 6.81 -9.96
C ASN A 215 -12.12 7.02 -11.01
N GLY A 216 -10.91 6.49 -10.74
CA GLY A 216 -9.76 6.57 -11.64
C GLY A 216 -9.20 7.99 -11.84
N LYS A 217 -9.49 8.93 -10.97
CA LYS A 217 -9.01 10.31 -10.98
C LYS A 217 -8.35 10.69 -9.66
N LEU A 218 -7.39 11.61 -9.71
CA LEU A 218 -6.77 12.18 -8.52
C LEU A 218 -7.60 13.35 -8.00
N TYR A 219 -7.94 13.30 -6.71
CA TYR A 219 -8.60 14.38 -5.98
C TYR A 219 -7.69 14.92 -4.90
N VAL A 220 -7.76 16.23 -4.65
CA VAL A 220 -6.95 16.89 -3.63
C VAL A 220 -7.80 17.85 -2.80
N GLY A 221 -7.46 17.99 -1.51
CA GLY A 221 -8.10 18.90 -0.58
C GLY A 221 -7.21 20.08 -0.21
N SER A 222 -7.74 21.31 -0.28
CA SER A 222 -7.02 22.52 0.09
C SER A 222 -7.14 22.84 1.57
N GLU A 223 -6.08 23.39 2.15
CA GLU A 223 -5.97 23.75 3.56
C GLU A 223 -5.36 25.16 3.73
N LEU A 224 -5.83 25.91 4.72
CA LEU A 224 -5.07 27.01 5.30
C LEU A 224 -4.25 26.47 6.47
N TYR A 225 -2.96 26.23 6.26
CA TYR A 225 -2.04 25.78 7.29
C TYR A 225 -1.19 26.94 7.81
N SER A 226 -1.26 27.19 9.13
CA SER A 226 -0.61 28.36 9.72
C SER A 226 0.91 28.25 9.95
N GLY A 227 1.43 27.00 10.09
CA GLY A 227 2.80 26.74 10.53
C GLY A 227 2.98 26.71 12.06
N GLY A 228 2.07 27.32 12.81
CA GLY A 228 2.18 27.44 14.28
C GLY A 228 2.21 26.09 15.01
N GLY A 229 1.44 25.10 14.55
CA GLY A 229 1.47 23.72 15.07
C GLY A 229 2.80 23.00 14.89
N SER A 230 3.67 23.52 14.01
CA SER A 230 5.05 23.02 13.79
C SER A 230 6.11 23.91 14.44
N SER A 231 5.68 24.92 15.21
CA SER A 231 6.57 25.94 15.78
C SER A 231 7.43 26.66 14.73
N LEU A 232 6.85 26.82 13.53
CA LEU A 232 7.44 27.58 12.43
C LEU A 232 6.84 28.98 12.36
N PRO A 233 7.50 29.93 11.67
CA PRO A 233 6.91 31.22 11.40
C PRO A 233 5.53 31.11 10.76
N LEU A 234 4.60 31.94 11.21
CA LEU A 234 3.24 31.93 10.66
C LEU A 234 3.25 32.25 9.18
N SER A 235 2.45 31.51 8.42
CA SER A 235 2.26 31.81 6.99
C SER A 235 1.68 33.21 6.79
N LYS A 236 2.20 33.91 5.81
CA LYS A 236 1.69 35.23 5.37
C LYS A 236 0.52 35.11 4.40
N ASN A 237 0.33 33.96 3.77
CA ASN A 237 -0.86 33.68 2.97
C ASN A 237 -1.97 33.18 3.89
N LEU A 238 -3.06 33.94 3.99
CA LEU A 238 -4.22 33.67 4.84
C LEU A 238 -5.46 33.24 4.05
N ASN A 239 -5.32 32.92 2.76
CA ASN A 239 -6.44 32.44 1.96
C ASN A 239 -6.96 31.10 2.49
N HIS A 240 -8.28 31.00 2.64
CA HIS A 240 -8.93 29.81 3.15
C HIS A 240 -8.83 28.66 2.13
N GLY A 241 -8.60 27.44 2.64
CA GLY A 241 -8.82 26.18 1.94
C GLY A 241 -10.28 25.72 2.02
N GLY A 242 -10.48 24.44 2.23
CA GLY A 242 -11.82 23.84 2.40
C GLY A 242 -12.49 23.46 1.09
N THR A 243 -11.79 23.46 -0.02
CA THR A 243 -12.28 23.06 -1.34
C THR A 243 -11.57 21.80 -1.81
N VAL A 244 -12.32 20.91 -2.45
CA VAL A 244 -11.78 19.73 -3.11
C VAL A 244 -11.67 19.99 -4.61
N TYR A 245 -10.59 19.53 -5.21
CA TYR A 245 -10.30 19.67 -6.65
C TYR A 245 -9.99 18.32 -7.27
N ARG A 246 -10.35 18.14 -8.54
CA ARG A 246 -10.03 16.99 -9.37
C ARG A 246 -8.98 17.37 -10.38
N TYR A 247 -7.96 16.52 -10.55
CA TYR A 247 -6.89 16.68 -11.51
C TYR A 247 -7.34 16.30 -12.92
N GLU A 248 -7.10 17.18 -13.90
CA GLU A 248 -7.42 16.94 -15.32
C GLU A 248 -6.18 16.73 -16.19
N GLY A 249 -4.99 16.89 -15.61
CA GLY A 249 -3.72 16.79 -16.32
C GLY A 249 -2.98 18.13 -16.45
N GLY A 250 -1.67 18.07 -16.68
CA GLY A 250 -0.81 19.23 -16.78
C GLY A 250 -0.86 20.10 -15.52
N LYS A 251 -1.40 21.32 -15.62
CA LYS A 251 -1.65 22.23 -14.49
C LYS A 251 -3.14 22.51 -14.28
N THR A 252 -4.01 21.69 -14.87
CA THR A 252 -5.46 21.93 -14.91
C THR A 252 -6.18 21.17 -13.79
N TRP A 253 -7.02 21.89 -13.07
CA TRP A 253 -7.80 21.38 -11.93
C TRP A 253 -9.26 21.86 -12.03
N THR A 254 -10.20 20.97 -11.74
CA THR A 254 -11.64 21.30 -11.68
C THR A 254 -12.09 21.30 -10.23
N SER A 255 -12.75 22.38 -9.77
CA SER A 255 -13.33 22.44 -8.43
C SER A 255 -14.49 21.46 -8.30
N MET A 256 -14.48 20.68 -7.23
CA MET A 256 -15.57 19.78 -6.82
C MET A 256 -16.43 20.38 -5.71
N GLY A 257 -16.25 21.68 -5.46
CA GLY A 257 -17.00 22.44 -4.48
C GLY A 257 -16.27 22.64 -3.16
N ARG A 258 -16.66 23.70 -2.48
CA ARG A 258 -16.25 24.01 -1.13
C ARG A 258 -17.09 23.19 -0.14
N ILE A 259 -16.47 22.63 0.88
CA ILE A 259 -17.16 21.91 1.93
C ILE A 259 -17.57 22.91 3.01
N ALA A 260 -18.87 23.18 3.15
CA ALA A 260 -19.41 24.10 4.13
C ALA A 260 -18.56 25.38 4.28
N ASP A 261 -18.32 25.86 5.49
CA ASP A 261 -17.43 27.00 5.77
C ASP A 261 -16.12 26.55 6.46
N VAL A 262 -15.60 25.36 6.08
CA VAL A 262 -14.34 24.87 6.62
C VAL A 262 -13.13 25.57 5.98
N ARG A 263 -12.02 25.63 6.72
CA ARG A 263 -10.74 26.18 6.23
C ARG A 263 -9.80 25.13 5.70
N SER A 264 -10.10 23.85 5.98
CA SER A 264 -9.20 22.75 5.68
C SER A 264 -9.98 21.50 5.34
N VAL A 265 -9.59 20.84 4.21
CA VAL A 265 -9.86 19.43 3.94
C VAL A 265 -8.60 18.68 4.32
N SER A 266 -8.61 18.04 5.48
CA SER A 266 -7.41 17.45 6.11
C SER A 266 -7.17 16.00 5.73
N ALA A 267 -8.19 15.28 5.27
CA ALA A 267 -8.09 13.91 4.76
C ALA A 267 -9.04 13.67 3.61
N LEU A 268 -8.64 12.80 2.68
CA LEU A 268 -9.48 12.25 1.62
C LEU A 268 -9.28 10.75 1.55
N THR A 269 -10.38 9.99 1.40
CA THR A 269 -10.32 8.54 1.21
C THR A 269 -11.50 8.03 0.40
N GLU A 270 -11.28 6.96 -0.38
CA GLU A 270 -12.36 6.20 -0.96
C GLU A 270 -12.81 5.11 0.01
N PHE A 271 -14.12 4.97 0.17
CA PHE A 271 -14.71 3.87 0.90
C PHE A 271 -16.06 3.50 0.26
N ASP A 272 -16.27 2.22 -0.01
CA ASP A 272 -17.49 1.66 -0.63
C ASP A 272 -17.96 2.40 -1.89
N GLY A 273 -17.00 2.76 -2.76
CA GLY A 273 -17.28 3.48 -4.01
C GLY A 273 -17.76 4.93 -3.82
N LYS A 274 -17.46 5.54 -2.68
CA LYS A 274 -17.72 6.95 -2.38
C LYS A 274 -16.44 7.62 -1.90
N LEU A 275 -16.30 8.92 -2.21
CA LEU A 275 -15.22 9.75 -1.68
C LEU A 275 -15.66 10.43 -0.38
N TYR A 276 -14.86 10.31 0.66
CA TYR A 276 -15.07 10.96 1.95
C TYR A 276 -13.96 11.97 2.23
N ALA A 277 -14.33 13.08 2.86
CA ALA A 277 -13.44 14.15 3.26
C ALA A 277 -13.52 14.38 4.78
N GLY A 278 -12.38 14.25 5.46
CA GLY A 278 -12.22 14.71 6.83
C GLY A 278 -11.88 16.20 6.83
N THR A 279 -12.44 16.97 7.78
CA THR A 279 -12.25 18.41 7.87
C THR A 279 -11.81 18.84 9.27
N GLY A 280 -11.17 19.98 9.35
CA GLY A 280 -10.62 20.55 10.56
C GLY A 280 -9.09 20.68 10.48
N SER A 281 -8.58 21.85 10.85
CA SER A 281 -7.16 22.15 10.80
C SER A 281 -6.40 21.48 11.95
N THR A 282 -5.22 20.96 11.68
CA THR A 282 -4.25 20.51 12.69
C THR A 282 -3.40 21.64 13.27
N GLY A 283 -3.56 22.87 12.77
CA GLY A 283 -2.80 24.04 13.19
C GLY A 283 -3.46 24.88 14.30
N ALA A 284 -2.88 26.06 14.54
CA ALA A 284 -3.38 27.03 15.53
C ALA A 284 -4.76 27.64 15.17
N TRP A 285 -5.15 27.51 13.90
CA TRP A 285 -6.44 27.98 13.41
C TRP A 285 -7.50 26.91 13.67
N ARG A 286 -8.41 27.20 14.58
CA ARG A 286 -9.57 26.33 14.83
C ARG A 286 -10.74 26.80 14.01
N ASP A 287 -11.33 25.92 13.25
CA ASP A 287 -12.61 26.16 12.58
C ASP A 287 -13.73 26.28 13.61
N THR A 288 -14.82 26.94 13.24
CA THR A 288 -15.96 27.02 14.13
C THR A 288 -16.58 25.64 14.37
N PRO A 289 -17.14 25.36 15.57
CA PRO A 289 -17.64 24.02 15.92
C PRO A 289 -18.71 23.44 14.98
N ARG A 290 -19.35 24.28 14.15
CA ARG A 290 -20.48 23.86 13.31
C ARG A 290 -20.11 23.31 11.95
N THR A 291 -18.84 23.41 11.53
CA THR A 291 -18.39 23.11 10.16
C THR A 291 -17.24 22.10 10.11
N ARG A 292 -17.08 21.30 11.16
CA ARG A 292 -16.04 20.26 11.27
C ARG A 292 -16.68 18.90 11.17
N GLY A 293 -15.91 17.89 10.79
CA GLY A 293 -16.35 16.51 10.77
C GLY A 293 -15.97 15.80 9.48
N MET A 294 -16.79 14.89 9.08
CA MET A 294 -16.62 14.16 7.82
C MET A 294 -17.77 14.49 6.87
N TYR A 295 -17.41 14.57 5.59
CA TYR A 295 -18.37 14.81 4.50
C TYR A 295 -18.21 13.77 3.40
N ARG A 296 -19.32 13.36 2.79
CA ARG A 296 -19.36 12.46 1.65
C ARG A 296 -19.65 13.25 0.37
N PHE A 297 -18.90 12.93 -0.67
CA PHE A 297 -19.08 13.49 -2.01
C PHE A 297 -20.21 12.76 -2.76
N ASP A 298 -21.26 13.46 -3.16
CA ASP A 298 -22.35 12.93 -3.97
C ASP A 298 -22.38 13.54 -5.39
N GLY A 299 -21.60 14.60 -5.65
CA GLY A 299 -21.47 15.24 -6.94
C GLY A 299 -20.76 16.60 -6.84
N PRO A 300 -20.38 17.22 -7.97
CA PRO A 300 -19.73 18.53 -7.96
C PRO A 300 -20.60 19.59 -7.24
N GLY A 301 -20.05 20.13 -6.14
CA GLY A 301 -20.75 21.07 -5.26
C GLY A 301 -21.64 20.40 -4.20
N GLU A 302 -21.82 19.09 -4.25
CA GLU A 302 -22.70 18.36 -3.34
C GLU A 302 -21.90 17.54 -2.33
N TRP A 303 -21.81 18.04 -1.10
CA TRP A 303 -21.14 17.41 0.03
C TRP A 303 -22.16 17.16 1.15
N VAL A 304 -22.36 15.90 1.50
CA VAL A 304 -23.29 15.46 2.53
C VAL A 304 -22.56 15.38 3.86
N ASP A 305 -23.10 16.04 4.89
CA ASP A 305 -22.59 15.97 6.25
C ASP A 305 -22.75 14.55 6.82
N CYS A 306 -21.65 13.97 7.28
CA CYS A 306 -21.57 12.66 7.92
C CYS A 306 -21.29 12.75 9.43
N GLY A 307 -21.49 13.95 10.02
CA GLY A 307 -21.31 14.20 11.43
C GLY A 307 -19.85 14.38 11.86
N CYS A 308 -19.71 14.73 13.12
CA CYS A 308 -18.44 14.92 13.79
C CYS A 308 -18.48 14.24 15.15
N PRO A 309 -17.74 13.13 15.34
CA PRO A 309 -17.81 12.35 16.59
C PRO A 309 -17.13 13.03 17.78
N ASP A 310 -16.34 14.08 17.52
CA ASP A 310 -15.58 14.84 18.51
C ASP A 310 -15.47 16.30 18.05
N LEU A 311 -14.31 16.95 18.16
CA LEU A 311 -14.12 18.33 17.73
C LEU A 311 -13.80 18.44 16.23
N ARG A 312 -13.22 17.40 15.62
CA ARG A 312 -12.83 17.35 14.20
C ARG A 312 -12.49 15.94 13.76
N VAL A 313 -12.54 15.67 12.47
CA VAL A 313 -12.04 14.43 11.85
C VAL A 313 -10.90 14.82 10.92
N VAL A 314 -9.66 14.57 11.34
CA VAL A 314 -8.47 15.04 10.61
C VAL A 314 -7.82 13.96 9.78
N HIS A 315 -8.10 12.69 10.07
CA HIS A 315 -7.56 11.53 9.36
C HIS A 315 -8.65 10.49 9.16
N LEU A 316 -8.56 9.74 8.08
CA LEU A 316 -9.49 8.67 7.71
C LEU A 316 -8.71 7.39 7.39
N GLY A 317 -9.27 6.24 7.73
CA GLY A 317 -8.72 4.93 7.41
C GLY A 317 -9.82 3.90 7.17
N VAL A 318 -9.49 2.83 6.48
CA VAL A 318 -10.44 1.77 6.11
C VAL A 318 -9.88 0.41 6.51
N HIS A 319 -10.71 -0.44 7.10
CA HIS A 319 -10.36 -1.82 7.41
C HIS A 319 -11.61 -2.64 7.71
N ASN A 320 -11.67 -3.88 7.22
CA ASN A 320 -12.72 -4.87 7.49
C ASN A 320 -14.14 -4.32 7.33
N GLY A 321 -14.42 -3.65 6.22
CA GLY A 321 -15.75 -3.13 5.92
C GLY A 321 -16.14 -1.87 6.69
N HIS A 322 -15.19 -1.24 7.40
CA HIS A 322 -15.44 -0.05 8.21
C HIS A 322 -14.57 1.13 7.79
N LEU A 323 -15.16 2.31 7.86
CA LEU A 323 -14.46 3.59 7.76
C LEU A 323 -14.21 4.13 9.17
N TYR A 324 -12.96 4.48 9.43
CA TYR A 324 -12.53 5.04 10.71
C TYR A 324 -12.15 6.50 10.56
N GLY A 325 -12.49 7.29 11.59
CA GLY A 325 -12.06 8.66 11.75
C GLY A 325 -11.15 8.81 12.97
N LEU A 326 -10.06 9.54 12.80
CA LEU A 326 -9.15 9.89 13.88
C LEU A 326 -9.36 11.37 14.21
N SER A 327 -9.59 11.63 15.50
CA SER A 327 -9.65 12.97 16.03
C SER A 327 -8.30 13.40 16.58
N TYR A 328 -7.96 14.62 16.36
CA TYR A 328 -6.79 15.28 16.95
C TYR A 328 -6.97 15.55 18.46
N ASP A 329 -8.17 15.39 18.96
CA ASP A 329 -8.56 15.81 20.29
C ASP A 329 -8.81 14.58 21.17
N ASP A 330 -8.26 14.56 22.39
CA ASP A 330 -8.40 13.50 23.41
C ASP A 330 -8.10 12.05 22.94
N GLY A 331 -7.23 11.88 21.94
CA GLY A 331 -6.86 10.59 21.41
C GLY A 331 -8.03 9.81 20.82
N GLY A 332 -9.00 10.52 20.24
CA GLY A 332 -10.23 9.93 19.70
C GLY A 332 -9.99 9.05 18.49
N PHE A 333 -10.52 7.83 18.56
CA PHE A 333 -10.57 6.89 17.45
C PHE A 333 -12.01 6.39 17.32
N PHE A 334 -12.58 6.53 16.14
CA PHE A 334 -14.01 6.34 15.91
C PHE A 334 -14.28 5.50 14.67
N GLN A 335 -15.31 4.68 14.73
CA GLN A 335 -15.86 3.94 13.60
C GLN A 335 -17.13 4.63 13.10
N TYR A 336 -17.21 4.87 11.79
CA TYR A 336 -18.38 5.42 11.14
C TYR A 336 -19.46 4.33 10.98
N GLU A 337 -20.68 4.64 11.41
CA GLU A 337 -21.84 3.74 11.37
C GLU A 337 -22.93 4.16 10.36
N GLY A 338 -22.63 5.17 9.55
CA GLY A 338 -23.56 5.70 8.55
C GLY A 338 -24.39 6.92 9.04
N GLY A 339 -24.89 7.71 8.08
CA GLY A 339 -25.57 8.97 8.37
C GLY A 339 -24.65 9.95 9.09
N THR A 340 -25.01 10.32 10.30
CA THR A 340 -24.16 11.14 11.21
C THR A 340 -23.70 10.36 12.44
N ASN A 341 -23.81 9.02 12.43
CA ASN A 341 -23.57 8.18 13.58
C ASN A 341 -22.13 7.65 13.61
N TRP A 342 -21.54 7.68 14.80
CA TRP A 342 -20.19 7.25 15.07
C TRP A 342 -20.11 6.45 16.36
N LYS A 343 -19.32 5.38 16.36
CA LYS A 343 -18.99 4.58 17.54
C LYS A 343 -17.59 4.94 18.00
N ARG A 344 -17.43 5.31 19.27
CA ARG A 344 -16.12 5.55 19.86
C ARG A 344 -15.42 4.22 20.17
N LEU A 345 -14.19 4.05 19.70
CA LEU A 345 -13.31 2.90 19.96
C LEU A 345 -12.11 3.26 20.84
N GLY A 346 -11.93 4.55 21.15
CA GLY A 346 -10.97 5.09 22.12
C GLY A 346 -11.61 5.40 23.46
N PRO A 347 -10.87 5.95 24.46
CA PRO A 347 -9.56 6.57 24.27
C PRO A 347 -8.44 5.53 24.12
N ILE A 348 -7.40 5.90 23.37
CA ILE A 348 -6.15 5.16 23.31
C ILE A 348 -5.35 5.52 24.57
N PRO A 349 -4.76 4.54 25.30
CA PRO A 349 -4.03 4.82 26.54
C PRO A 349 -2.91 5.86 26.37
N GLU A 350 -2.72 6.73 27.37
CA GLU A 350 -1.65 7.74 27.40
C GLU A 350 -1.59 8.68 26.18
N THR A 351 -2.72 8.86 25.51
CA THR A 351 -2.81 9.57 24.23
C THR A 351 -3.75 10.76 24.34
N THR A 352 -3.29 11.90 23.81
CA THR A 352 -4.13 13.09 23.64
C THR A 352 -4.39 13.43 22.17
N GLN A 353 -3.62 12.82 21.25
CA GLN A 353 -3.78 13.00 19.81
C GLN A 353 -3.46 11.70 19.06
N ALA A 354 -4.34 11.28 18.16
CA ALA A 354 -4.13 10.17 17.25
C ALA A 354 -3.93 10.72 15.82
N TYR A 355 -2.84 10.34 15.16
CA TYR A 355 -2.44 10.94 13.89
C TYR A 355 -2.42 9.99 12.72
N SER A 356 -2.10 8.76 12.95
CA SER A 356 -1.86 7.81 11.86
C SER A 356 -2.47 6.46 12.17
N MET A 357 -2.92 5.80 11.13
CA MET A 357 -3.48 4.46 11.18
C MET A 357 -2.90 3.64 10.02
N VAL A 358 -2.56 2.38 10.31
CA VAL A 358 -2.20 1.39 9.30
C VAL A 358 -2.73 0.03 9.71
N VAL A 359 -3.03 -0.82 8.75
CA VAL A 359 -3.26 -2.25 8.99
C VAL A 359 -1.94 -2.98 8.84
N TYR A 360 -1.56 -3.72 9.86
CA TYR A 360 -0.35 -4.54 9.88
C TYR A 360 -0.65 -5.87 10.53
N GLU A 361 -0.30 -6.97 9.84
CA GLU A 361 -0.63 -8.34 10.26
C GLU A 361 -2.11 -8.49 10.66
N GLY A 362 -3.01 -7.97 9.83
CA GLY A 362 -4.46 -8.09 10.01
C GLY A 362 -5.06 -7.25 11.14
N ALA A 363 -4.33 -6.29 11.69
CA ALA A 363 -4.83 -5.47 12.79
C ALA A 363 -4.49 -3.97 12.64
N VAL A 364 -5.39 -3.12 13.11
CA VAL A 364 -5.21 -1.67 13.12
C VAL A 364 -4.13 -1.27 14.12
N HIS A 365 -3.14 -0.52 13.65
CA HIS A 365 -2.11 0.15 14.46
C HIS A 365 -2.25 1.65 14.34
N VAL A 366 -2.10 2.36 15.46
CA VAL A 366 -2.29 3.81 15.54
C VAL A 366 -1.07 4.47 16.17
N GLY A 367 -0.57 5.50 15.51
CA GLY A 367 0.51 6.36 16.02
C GLY A 367 -0.05 7.53 16.85
N THR A 368 0.61 7.86 17.96
CA THR A 368 0.06 8.74 18.99
C THR A 368 1.02 9.84 19.45
N TRP A 369 0.45 10.85 20.12
CA TRP A 369 1.08 11.94 20.88
C TRP A 369 0.55 11.91 22.33
N PRO A 370 1.29 12.24 23.41
CA PRO A 370 2.61 12.92 23.42
C PRO A 370 3.80 12.00 23.65
N THR A 371 3.62 10.69 23.67
CA THR A 371 4.64 9.72 24.06
C THR A 371 5.39 9.07 22.89
N GLY A 372 5.03 9.40 21.63
CA GLY A 372 5.65 8.81 20.46
C GLY A 372 5.46 7.29 20.41
N SER A 373 4.27 6.82 20.75
CA SER A 373 3.94 5.41 20.91
C SER A 373 3.06 4.89 19.80
N VAL A 374 3.13 3.58 19.56
CA VAL A 374 2.21 2.86 18.68
C VAL A 374 1.35 1.92 19.51
N TYR A 375 0.05 1.92 19.25
CA TYR A 375 -0.92 1.00 19.84
C TYR A 375 -1.63 0.20 18.75
N ARG A 376 -1.99 -1.03 19.09
CA ARG A 376 -2.78 -1.93 18.25
C ARG A 376 -4.17 -2.10 18.84
N LEU A 377 -5.18 -2.08 17.98
CA LEU A 377 -6.56 -2.39 18.36
C LEU A 377 -6.76 -3.92 18.33
N ASP A 378 -7.02 -4.52 19.50
CA ASP A 378 -7.20 -5.97 19.67
C ASP A 378 -8.67 -6.40 19.77
N GLY A 379 -9.59 -5.53 19.43
CA GLY A 379 -11.02 -5.75 19.51
C GLY A 379 -11.76 -4.47 19.91
N SER A 380 -13.03 -4.57 20.25
CA SER A 380 -13.82 -3.40 20.61
C SER A 380 -13.25 -2.69 21.84
N GLN A 381 -12.62 -1.53 21.64
CA GLN A 381 -12.07 -0.65 22.69
C GLN A 381 -10.88 -1.24 23.50
N GLN A 382 -10.24 -2.30 23.01
CA GLN A 382 -9.05 -2.86 23.64
C GLN A 382 -7.81 -2.49 22.85
N TRP A 383 -6.85 -1.83 23.51
CA TRP A 383 -5.62 -1.35 22.90
C TRP A 383 -4.40 -1.99 23.56
N SER A 384 -3.53 -2.60 22.79
CA SER A 384 -2.25 -3.12 23.25
C SER A 384 -1.10 -2.24 22.80
N PHE A 385 -0.20 -1.97 23.73
CA PHE A 385 1.01 -1.20 23.50
C PHE A 385 1.98 -1.94 22.57
N ARG A 386 2.45 -1.28 21.52
CA ARG A 386 3.40 -1.81 20.53
C ARG A 386 4.73 -1.10 20.54
N GLY A 387 4.99 -0.31 21.58
CA GLY A 387 6.28 0.31 21.83
C GLY A 387 6.29 1.82 21.64
N ARG A 388 7.30 2.43 22.24
CA ARG A 388 7.67 3.83 22.12
C ARG A 388 8.86 3.97 21.18
N LEU A 389 8.87 4.99 20.36
CA LEU A 389 9.90 5.25 19.36
C LEU A 389 10.96 6.19 19.93
N GLY A 390 11.97 5.64 20.59
CA GLY A 390 13.08 6.42 21.18
C GLY A 390 12.59 7.55 22.10
N GLU A 391 13.16 8.74 21.94
CA GLU A 391 12.80 9.97 22.66
C GLU A 391 11.79 10.83 21.89
N GLU A 392 11.18 10.26 20.84
CA GLU A 392 10.19 10.94 20.03
C GLU A 392 8.91 11.21 20.81
N LYS A 393 8.13 12.18 20.35
CA LYS A 393 6.89 12.60 21.01
C LYS A 393 5.65 12.23 20.25
N GLU A 394 5.80 12.00 18.94
CA GLU A 394 4.65 11.71 18.09
C GLU A 394 5.03 10.80 16.94
N VAL A 395 4.14 9.87 16.64
CA VAL A 395 4.22 9.04 15.44
C VAL A 395 3.35 9.69 14.36
N MET A 396 4.00 10.10 13.28
CA MET A 396 3.40 10.83 12.16
C MET A 396 2.93 9.89 11.05
N GLY A 397 3.74 9.68 10.02
CA GLY A 397 3.46 8.69 8.99
C GLY A 397 3.76 7.27 9.46
N ILE A 398 2.89 6.32 9.11
CA ILE A 398 3.13 4.89 9.39
C ILE A 398 2.80 4.10 8.13
N SER A 399 3.67 3.16 7.72
CA SER A 399 3.51 2.43 6.45
C SER A 399 4.06 1.02 6.54
N VAL A 400 3.43 0.09 5.82
CA VAL A 400 3.98 -1.25 5.58
C VAL A 400 4.74 -1.25 4.25
N TYR A 401 6.00 -1.67 4.30
CA TYR A 401 6.85 -1.76 3.12
C TYR A 401 7.74 -2.99 3.20
N ASN A 402 7.72 -3.80 2.15
CA ASN A 402 8.46 -5.06 2.00
C ASN A 402 8.39 -5.95 3.26
N GLY A 403 7.17 -6.19 3.75
CA GLY A 403 6.91 -7.04 4.91
C GLY A 403 7.22 -6.41 6.27
N GLN A 404 7.59 -5.14 6.34
CA GLN A 404 8.01 -4.46 7.56
C GLN A 404 7.18 -3.21 7.83
N LEU A 405 7.00 -2.89 9.10
CA LEU A 405 6.28 -1.69 9.54
C LEU A 405 7.28 -0.57 9.82
N PHE A 406 7.08 0.60 9.19
CA PHE A 406 7.86 1.81 9.35
C PHE A 406 7.01 2.94 9.93
N ALA A 407 7.60 3.77 10.79
CA ALA A 407 6.94 4.91 11.41
C ALA A 407 7.85 6.13 11.42
N GLY A 408 7.38 7.22 10.85
CA GLY A 408 8.01 8.54 10.89
C GLY A 408 7.55 9.32 12.11
N THR A 409 8.40 10.21 12.63
CA THR A 409 8.20 10.83 13.93
C THR A 409 8.46 12.33 13.97
N LEU A 410 8.16 12.93 15.11
CA LEU A 410 8.65 14.24 15.57
C LEU A 410 9.08 14.13 17.05
N PRO A 411 10.02 14.96 17.56
CA PRO A 411 10.54 16.22 16.99
C PRO A 411 11.79 16.09 16.11
N TYR A 412 12.32 14.89 15.94
CA TYR A 412 13.62 14.73 15.29
C TYR A 412 13.53 14.33 13.82
N ALA A 413 12.34 13.98 13.30
CA ALA A 413 12.11 13.43 11.96
C ALA A 413 12.87 12.12 11.72
N ASP A 414 13.01 11.30 12.76
CA ASP A 414 13.56 9.96 12.61
C ASP A 414 12.49 9.04 12.01
N VAL A 415 12.91 8.02 11.28
CA VAL A 415 12.06 6.92 10.84
C VAL A 415 12.48 5.65 11.55
N TYR A 416 11.53 5.01 12.20
CA TYR A 416 11.74 3.77 12.93
C TYR A 416 11.15 2.59 12.17
N ARG A 417 11.76 1.43 12.36
CA ARG A 417 11.30 0.14 11.89
C ARG A 417 10.94 -0.75 13.05
N TYR A 418 9.79 -1.40 12.98
CA TYR A 418 9.29 -2.34 13.98
C TYR A 418 10.09 -3.66 13.95
N GLN A 419 10.43 -4.17 15.16
CA GLN A 419 11.20 -5.39 15.36
C GLN A 419 10.35 -6.52 16.00
N GLY A 420 9.06 -6.27 16.20
CA GLY A 420 8.18 -7.17 16.96
C GLY A 420 8.11 -6.83 18.44
N GLY A 421 7.02 -7.28 19.09
CA GLY A 421 6.74 -6.99 20.51
C GLY A 421 6.53 -5.49 20.76
N THR A 422 7.46 -4.85 21.46
CA THR A 422 7.47 -3.41 21.71
C THR A 422 8.76 -2.73 21.20
N ASN A 423 9.52 -3.41 20.34
CA ASN A 423 10.84 -2.97 19.94
C ASN A 423 10.82 -2.24 18.59
N TRP A 424 11.50 -1.11 18.54
CA TRP A 424 11.69 -0.28 17.36
C TRP A 424 13.16 0.10 17.20
N THR A 425 13.66 0.16 15.98
CA THR A 425 15.03 0.57 15.64
C THR A 425 14.97 1.71 14.63
N THR A 426 15.73 2.77 14.86
CA THR A 426 15.83 3.87 13.90
C THR A 426 16.49 3.42 12.60
N THR A 427 15.99 3.93 11.48
CA THR A 427 16.60 3.76 10.15
C THR A 427 17.31 5.02 9.67
N GLY A 428 17.21 6.12 10.43
CA GLY A 428 17.87 7.38 10.18
C GLY A 428 16.99 8.60 10.41
N ARG A 429 17.66 9.73 10.54
CA ARG A 429 17.05 11.06 10.65
C ARG A 429 16.94 11.69 9.27
N LEU A 430 15.73 12.11 8.90
CA LEU A 430 15.46 12.60 7.54
C LEU A 430 15.56 14.12 7.40
N ASP A 431 15.42 14.85 8.48
CA ASP A 431 15.53 16.31 8.50
C ASP A 431 16.45 16.77 9.64
N THR A 432 17.46 17.54 9.30
CA THR A 432 18.46 18.07 10.25
C THR A 432 18.51 19.60 10.26
N THR A 433 17.45 20.25 9.75
CA THR A 433 17.36 21.73 9.75
C THR A 433 17.63 22.27 11.16
N PRO A 434 18.61 23.18 11.34
CA PRO A 434 18.94 23.71 12.65
C PRO A 434 17.84 24.62 13.22
N ASP A 435 17.87 24.84 14.53
CA ASP A 435 17.04 25.79 15.26
C ASP A 435 15.51 25.61 15.07
N VAL A 436 15.07 24.39 14.79
CA VAL A 436 13.66 24.02 14.66
C VAL A 436 13.25 23.08 15.78
N LYS A 437 12.17 23.43 16.48
CA LYS A 437 11.64 22.63 17.59
C LYS A 437 11.06 21.29 17.12
N TYR A 438 10.32 21.28 16.00
CA TYR A 438 9.64 20.11 15.48
C TYR A 438 10.00 19.86 14.02
N ARG A 439 10.89 18.90 13.79
CA ARG A 439 11.11 18.29 12.47
C ARG A 439 10.17 17.10 12.35
N ARG A 440 9.69 16.79 11.15
CA ARG A 440 8.74 15.70 10.94
C ARG A 440 9.13 14.83 9.76
N ALA A 441 9.11 13.52 9.96
CA ALA A 441 8.95 12.53 8.91
C ALA A 441 7.45 12.22 8.81
N TRP A 442 6.79 12.73 7.77
CA TRP A 442 5.33 12.84 7.77
C TRP A 442 4.65 11.89 6.79
N SER A 443 4.66 12.22 5.50
CA SER A 443 3.92 11.46 4.48
C SER A 443 4.75 10.32 3.94
N MET A 444 4.12 9.16 3.71
CA MET A 444 4.80 7.98 3.17
C MET A 444 4.01 7.39 2.00
N ALA A 445 4.70 6.83 1.00
CA ALA A 445 4.13 6.08 -0.12
C ALA A 445 5.13 5.03 -0.62
N VAL A 446 4.64 3.90 -1.12
CA VAL A 446 5.47 2.91 -1.81
C VAL A 446 5.36 3.16 -3.31
N PHE A 447 6.49 3.46 -3.96
CA PHE A 447 6.60 3.77 -5.37
C PHE A 447 7.91 3.22 -5.95
N ASP A 448 7.87 2.70 -7.17
CA ASP A 448 9.04 2.11 -7.85
C ASP A 448 9.78 1.10 -6.95
N GLY A 449 9.01 0.29 -6.22
CA GLY A 449 9.54 -0.72 -5.30
C GLY A 449 10.24 -0.17 -4.05
N LYS A 450 10.16 1.13 -3.73
CA LYS A 450 10.83 1.81 -2.62
C LYS A 450 9.82 2.54 -1.73
N LEU A 451 10.19 2.76 -0.47
CA LEU A 451 9.44 3.60 0.45
C LEU A 451 9.90 5.05 0.30
N PHE A 452 8.98 5.96 0.02
CA PHE A 452 9.23 7.41 0.00
C PHE A 452 8.66 8.07 1.24
N CYS A 453 9.35 9.09 1.75
CA CYS A 453 8.93 9.88 2.89
C CYS A 453 9.13 11.37 2.66
N GLY A 454 8.09 12.16 2.87
CA GLY A 454 8.13 13.62 2.83
C GLY A 454 8.34 14.22 4.20
N VAL A 455 9.12 15.30 4.30
CA VAL A 455 9.54 15.88 5.57
C VAL A 455 9.18 17.37 5.73
N LEU A 456 9.35 17.86 6.94
CA LEU A 456 9.21 19.25 7.39
C LEU A 456 10.37 19.54 8.37
N PRO A 457 11.05 20.73 8.32
CA PRO A 457 10.72 21.91 7.51
C PRO A 457 11.54 22.05 6.22
N SER A 458 12.46 21.14 5.92
CA SER A 458 13.24 21.22 4.66
C SER A 458 12.34 21.07 3.42
N GLY A 459 11.17 20.42 3.55
CA GLY A 459 10.25 20.18 2.45
C GLY A 459 10.81 19.21 1.42
N GLU A 460 11.78 18.40 1.77
CA GLU A 460 12.38 17.39 0.92
C GLU A 460 11.56 16.09 0.93
N VAL A 461 11.83 15.25 -0.06
CA VAL A 461 11.37 13.87 -0.13
C VAL A 461 12.60 12.96 -0.14
N LEU A 462 12.55 11.90 0.65
CA LEU A 462 13.61 10.90 0.70
C LEU A 462 13.04 9.52 0.38
N SER A 463 13.87 8.61 -0.12
CA SER A 463 13.47 7.22 -0.40
C SER A 463 14.38 6.21 0.29
N LEU A 464 13.80 5.09 0.68
CA LEU A 464 14.46 3.95 1.31
C LEU A 464 14.21 2.68 0.50
N GLU A 465 15.26 1.89 0.32
CA GLU A 465 15.16 0.54 -0.22
C GLU A 465 15.56 -0.47 0.86
N VAL A 466 14.67 -1.45 1.13
CA VAL A 466 14.92 -2.56 2.04
C VAL A 466 14.73 -3.86 1.29
N GLY A 467 15.76 -4.72 1.32
CA GLY A 467 15.78 -5.87 0.43
C GLY A 467 15.74 -5.44 -1.04
N LYS A 468 14.90 -6.08 -1.83
CA LYS A 468 14.53 -5.63 -3.18
C LYS A 468 13.02 -5.67 -3.35
N GLY A 469 12.47 -4.61 -3.94
CA GLY A 469 11.06 -4.50 -4.27
C GLY A 469 10.85 -4.09 -5.71
N VAL A 470 9.73 -4.53 -6.28
CA VAL A 470 9.20 -4.05 -7.56
C VAL A 470 7.71 -3.81 -7.40
N SER A 471 7.20 -2.68 -7.90
CA SER A 471 5.79 -2.34 -7.80
C SER A 471 5.18 -1.99 -9.16
N HIS A 472 3.92 -2.41 -9.33
CA HIS A 472 3.08 -1.91 -10.42
C HIS A 472 2.30 -0.72 -9.89
N ASP A 473 2.77 0.48 -10.25
CA ASP A 473 2.31 1.75 -9.70
C ASP A 473 1.04 2.29 -10.39
N ARG A 474 0.35 1.43 -11.14
CA ARG A 474 -1.01 1.66 -11.64
C ARG A 474 -2.00 0.81 -10.88
N ALA A 475 -3.20 1.33 -10.71
CA ALA A 475 -4.27 0.60 -10.06
C ALA A 475 -4.56 -0.72 -10.80
N LEU A 476 -4.52 -1.84 -10.09
CA LEU A 476 -4.97 -3.13 -10.61
C LEU A 476 -6.48 -3.06 -10.83
N PRO A 477 -7.01 -3.35 -12.03
CA PRO A 477 -8.45 -3.38 -12.26
C PRO A 477 -9.15 -4.37 -11.31
N SER A 478 -10.41 -4.11 -10.98
CA SER A 478 -11.28 -5.09 -10.30
C SER A 478 -11.56 -6.30 -11.20
N GLY A 479 -12.12 -7.33 -10.61
CA GLY A 479 -12.38 -8.59 -11.32
C GLY A 479 -11.11 -9.45 -11.46
N TRP A 480 -11.18 -10.49 -12.29
CA TRP A 480 -10.11 -11.46 -12.46
C TRP A 480 -8.90 -10.88 -13.19
N GLN A 481 -7.74 -10.91 -12.54
CA GLN A 481 -6.46 -10.53 -13.08
C GLN A 481 -5.44 -11.65 -12.81
N HIS A 482 -4.56 -11.93 -13.77
CA HIS A 482 -3.47 -12.86 -13.58
C HIS A 482 -2.21 -12.10 -13.16
N LEU A 483 -1.70 -12.40 -11.99
CA LEU A 483 -0.44 -11.86 -11.47
C LEU A 483 0.67 -12.88 -11.63
N THR A 484 1.85 -12.45 -12.06
CA THR A 484 3.05 -13.28 -12.02
C THR A 484 4.22 -12.46 -11.49
N ALA A 485 4.82 -12.91 -10.41
CA ALA A 485 6.04 -12.37 -9.82
C ALA A 485 7.21 -13.29 -10.15
N VAL A 486 8.29 -12.74 -10.68
CA VAL A 486 9.46 -13.50 -11.13
C VAL A 486 10.72 -12.93 -10.52
N ARG A 487 11.54 -13.80 -9.92
CA ARG A 487 12.94 -13.51 -9.64
C ARG A 487 13.79 -14.21 -10.73
N ARG A 488 14.42 -13.41 -11.58
CA ARG A 488 15.28 -13.86 -12.65
C ARG A 488 16.70 -13.36 -12.40
N ASP A 489 17.62 -14.25 -12.07
CA ASP A 489 19.01 -13.91 -11.79
C ASP A 489 19.15 -12.68 -10.87
N SER A 490 19.43 -11.53 -11.45
CA SER A 490 19.65 -10.24 -10.80
C SER A 490 18.45 -9.29 -10.85
N GLN A 491 17.26 -9.76 -11.25
CA GLN A 491 16.08 -8.89 -11.39
C GLN A 491 14.83 -9.48 -10.75
N LEU A 492 13.98 -8.59 -10.21
CA LEU A 492 12.58 -8.89 -9.96
C LEU A 492 11.72 -8.32 -11.10
N GLN A 493 10.70 -9.07 -11.48
CA GLN A 493 9.79 -8.69 -12.55
C GLN A 493 8.34 -8.96 -12.12
N LEU A 494 7.44 -8.02 -12.43
CA LEU A 494 6.00 -8.19 -12.28
C LEU A 494 5.32 -8.24 -13.64
N PHE A 495 4.38 -9.17 -13.78
CA PHE A 495 3.51 -9.29 -14.95
C PHE A 495 2.05 -9.25 -14.50
N VAL A 496 1.25 -8.53 -15.25
CA VAL A 496 -0.21 -8.52 -15.14
C VAL A 496 -0.80 -9.01 -16.46
N ASN A 497 -1.65 -10.03 -16.40
CA ASN A 497 -2.27 -10.65 -17.58
C ASN A 497 -1.24 -11.04 -18.66
N GLY A 498 -0.11 -11.60 -18.24
CA GLY A 498 0.98 -12.04 -19.13
C GLY A 498 1.83 -10.92 -19.74
N LYS A 499 1.59 -9.65 -19.38
CA LYS A 499 2.38 -8.50 -19.83
C LYS A 499 3.33 -8.04 -18.73
N LEU A 500 4.61 -7.82 -19.03
CA LEU A 500 5.57 -7.21 -18.11
C LEU A 500 5.13 -5.77 -17.81
N VAL A 501 4.93 -5.46 -16.54
CA VAL A 501 4.47 -4.13 -16.08
C VAL A 501 5.49 -3.38 -15.24
N ALA A 502 6.43 -4.10 -14.60
CA ALA A 502 7.51 -3.51 -13.83
C ALA A 502 8.71 -4.46 -13.72
N SER A 503 9.91 -3.91 -13.54
CA SER A 503 11.16 -4.66 -13.35
C SER A 503 12.14 -3.80 -12.54
N THR A 504 12.89 -4.42 -11.64
CA THR A 504 13.99 -3.74 -10.93
C THR A 504 15.18 -3.49 -11.85
N GLU A 505 16.07 -2.58 -11.44
CA GLU A 505 17.46 -2.59 -11.87
C GLU A 505 18.16 -3.87 -11.44
N ASP A 506 19.32 -4.18 -12.03
CA ASP A 506 20.10 -5.34 -11.68
C ASP A 506 20.66 -5.25 -10.25
N PHE A 507 20.59 -6.33 -9.50
CA PHE A 507 21.19 -6.49 -8.18
C PHE A 507 22.11 -7.72 -8.14
N ASP A 508 22.88 -7.88 -7.07
CA ASP A 508 23.75 -9.05 -6.89
C ASP A 508 22.91 -10.33 -6.84
N LYS A 509 23.07 -11.17 -7.87
CA LYS A 509 22.34 -12.43 -8.02
C LYS A 509 22.61 -13.45 -6.91
N SER A 510 23.69 -13.31 -6.13
CA SER A 510 24.00 -14.18 -5.00
C SER A 510 23.10 -13.90 -3.79
N ARG A 511 22.49 -12.71 -3.73
CA ARG A 511 21.58 -12.31 -2.67
C ARG A 511 20.19 -12.90 -2.83
N PHE A 512 19.39 -12.86 -1.77
CA PHE A 512 17.97 -13.28 -1.77
C PHE A 512 17.80 -14.78 -2.11
N ARG A 513 18.69 -15.63 -1.59
CA ARG A 513 18.66 -17.09 -1.73
C ARG A 513 18.48 -17.83 -0.42
N THR A 514 18.21 -17.12 0.65
CA THR A 514 18.09 -17.66 1.99
C THR A 514 16.65 -18.04 2.28
N PRO A 515 16.34 -19.27 2.68
CA PRO A 515 15.03 -19.67 3.15
C PRO A 515 14.60 -18.79 4.33
N SER A 516 13.32 -18.42 4.36
CA SER A 516 12.78 -17.57 5.43
C SER A 516 12.66 -18.31 6.77
N GLY A 517 12.55 -19.65 6.74
CA GLY A 517 12.14 -20.42 7.91
C GLY A 517 10.74 -20.07 8.42
N ALA A 518 9.91 -19.45 7.59
CA ALA A 518 8.52 -19.11 7.87
C ALA A 518 7.57 -19.97 7.06
N ALA A 519 6.36 -20.14 7.54
CA ALA A 519 5.27 -20.75 6.77
C ALA A 519 5.00 -19.94 5.49
N LEU A 520 4.65 -20.65 4.41
CA LEU A 520 4.15 -20.01 3.19
C LEU A 520 2.62 -19.87 3.32
N ARG A 521 2.12 -18.66 3.13
CA ARG A 521 0.71 -18.34 3.27
C ARG A 521 0.15 -17.77 1.99
N LEU A 522 -1.05 -18.21 1.62
CA LEU A 522 -1.88 -17.56 0.61
C LEU A 522 -3.02 -16.82 1.30
N GLY A 523 -3.19 -15.56 0.97
CA GLY A 523 -4.27 -14.74 1.50
C GLY A 523 -4.02 -14.14 2.89
N PHE A 524 -2.78 -14.18 3.38
CA PHE A 524 -2.37 -13.49 4.61
C PHE A 524 -0.87 -13.22 4.65
N GLY A 525 -0.49 -12.06 5.16
CA GLY A 525 0.90 -11.65 5.34
C GLY A 525 1.02 -10.42 6.25
N GLN A 526 1.98 -9.58 5.95
CA GLN A 526 2.33 -8.44 6.79
C GLN A 526 1.42 -7.21 6.60
N HIS A 527 0.65 -7.14 5.49
CA HIS A 527 -0.38 -6.12 5.36
C HIS A 527 -1.65 -6.58 6.05
N ASP A 528 -2.41 -7.47 5.40
CA ASP A 528 -3.73 -7.87 5.86
C ASP A 528 -4.14 -9.23 5.26
N TYR A 529 -5.25 -9.75 5.75
CA TYR A 529 -5.97 -10.83 5.11
C TYR A 529 -6.45 -10.39 3.73
N PHE A 530 -6.29 -11.26 2.74
CA PHE A 530 -6.74 -10.97 1.39
C PHE A 530 -8.27 -10.90 1.32
N ASN A 531 -8.76 -9.80 0.76
CA ASN A 531 -10.18 -9.62 0.51
C ASN A 531 -10.47 -9.85 -0.98
N GLY A 532 -10.92 -11.07 -1.33
CA GLY A 532 -11.17 -11.42 -2.72
C GLY A 532 -11.20 -12.92 -3.00
N GLN A 533 -10.90 -13.30 -4.23
CA GLN A 533 -10.87 -14.70 -4.65
C GLN A 533 -9.54 -15.03 -5.33
N MET A 534 -9.07 -16.27 -5.16
CA MET A 534 -7.89 -16.79 -5.85
C MET A 534 -8.18 -18.13 -6.52
N LYS A 535 -7.48 -18.40 -7.60
CA LYS A 535 -7.44 -19.71 -8.25
C LYS A 535 -6.13 -19.90 -9.00
N ASP A 536 -5.81 -21.16 -9.30
CA ASP A 536 -4.69 -21.56 -10.14
C ASP A 536 -3.36 -20.94 -9.68
N VAL A 537 -3.04 -21.10 -8.38
CA VAL A 537 -1.78 -20.61 -7.79
C VAL A 537 -0.67 -21.61 -8.07
N ARG A 538 0.46 -21.15 -8.61
CA ARG A 538 1.61 -21.99 -8.98
C ARG A 538 2.90 -21.37 -8.51
N ILE A 539 3.82 -22.23 -8.07
CA ILE A 539 5.20 -21.87 -7.72
C ILE A 539 6.16 -22.72 -8.52
N TYR A 540 7.17 -22.07 -9.10
CA TYR A 540 8.25 -22.70 -9.84
C TYR A 540 9.61 -22.32 -9.23
N ASP A 541 10.56 -23.24 -9.17
CA ASP A 541 11.96 -23.02 -8.72
C ASP A 541 12.84 -22.38 -9.79
N ARG A 542 12.26 -21.82 -10.80
CA ARG A 542 12.92 -21.12 -11.91
C ARG A 542 12.15 -19.90 -12.39
N ALA A 543 12.84 -19.04 -13.09
CA ALA A 543 12.22 -17.95 -13.82
C ALA A 543 11.56 -18.48 -15.10
N LEU A 544 10.24 -18.39 -15.21
CA LEU A 544 9.51 -18.67 -16.43
C LEU A 544 9.82 -17.62 -17.50
N ASP A 545 9.92 -18.03 -18.76
CA ASP A 545 10.06 -17.09 -19.86
C ASP A 545 8.72 -16.40 -20.20
N ARG A 546 8.78 -15.34 -21.04
CA ARG A 546 7.59 -14.55 -21.40
C ARG A 546 6.52 -15.36 -22.14
N ARG A 547 6.89 -16.42 -22.86
CA ARG A 547 5.93 -17.27 -23.58
C ARG A 547 5.21 -18.19 -22.59
N GLU A 548 5.94 -18.75 -21.63
CA GLU A 548 5.39 -19.56 -20.56
C GLU A 548 4.41 -18.74 -19.70
N ILE A 549 4.81 -17.52 -19.30
CA ILE A 549 3.96 -16.62 -18.52
C ILE A 549 2.67 -16.26 -19.29
N ARG A 550 2.77 -15.96 -20.59
CA ARG A 550 1.57 -15.69 -21.40
C ARG A 550 0.64 -16.90 -21.50
N ARG A 551 1.19 -18.11 -21.55
CA ARG A 551 0.39 -19.34 -21.63
C ARG A 551 -0.38 -19.58 -20.33
N ILE A 552 0.25 -19.45 -19.17
CA ILE A 552 -0.45 -19.61 -17.88
C ILE A 552 -1.44 -18.49 -17.61
N ALA A 553 -1.20 -17.28 -18.13
CA ALA A 553 -2.13 -16.16 -18.06
C ALA A 553 -3.30 -16.25 -19.05
N ASN A 554 -3.18 -17.04 -20.11
CA ASN A 554 -4.22 -17.20 -21.14
C ASN A 554 -4.30 -18.67 -21.58
N PRO A 555 -4.84 -19.56 -20.72
CA PRO A 555 -4.85 -21.00 -21.01
C PRO A 555 -5.65 -21.38 -22.27
N ASN A 556 -6.54 -20.51 -22.74
CA ASN A 556 -7.40 -20.70 -23.93
C ASN A 556 -6.80 -20.06 -25.20
N ALA A 557 -5.70 -19.33 -25.12
CA ALA A 557 -5.03 -18.81 -26.31
C ALA A 557 -4.27 -19.96 -26.99
N GLN A 558 -4.71 -20.37 -28.17
CA GLN A 558 -3.94 -21.28 -29.02
C GLN A 558 -2.57 -20.65 -29.39
N PRO A 559 -1.52 -21.47 -29.56
CA PRO A 559 -0.18 -21.00 -29.87
C PRO A 559 -0.09 -20.26 -31.22
#